data_edc9845a25fbc41d86cd7dc4d164fbd4
#
_entry.id   edc9845a25fbc41d86cd7dc4d164fbd4
#
_cell.length_a   1.000
_cell.length_b   1.000
_cell.length_c   1.000
_cell.angle_alpha   90.00
_cell.angle_beta   90.00
_cell.angle_gamma   90.00
#
_symmetry.space_group_name_H-M   'P 1'
#
loop_
_entity.id
_entity.type
_entity.pdbx_description
1 polymer ?
#
loop_
_entity_poly.entity_id
_entity_poly.type
_entity_poly.pdbx_seq_one_letter_code
_entity_poly.pdbx_strand_id
1 'polypeptide(L)'
;MQTPVIVVVPPSEHPVTIRIDCSSSCPLQGKAVPSVTLGECYESYVKLRSLRPSTRKGYDRVVLKYCADWLERDLPSLSDDEILKKFAEIRDMSGSAQAALAIRVLKAVYSYAVVRFGIPERNVGKILRIAGIAVSPVRKTRIVKKSDLVKWYKAVASLNGSRAERTARDIFLVALFTGLRKTEIMSLKWTDIDLRSITLTARNTKNHRDHTLPVSDPLLRLFRARKKESGESVHVFPGKGGRDHVRDIDDVRLRVVKESGVEFTIHDLRRTFATIAAEMGVPAYLLKKLLNHKSGDVTEGYVISTVEILRKPLQKIARRIEDLCRINREEEPDQKKSA
;
A
#
# COMPACT_ATOMS: atom_id res chain seq x y z
N MET A 1 -51.00 -29.66 18.78
CA MET A 1 -51.05 -30.45 17.51
C MET A 1 -50.07 -29.83 16.54
N GLN A 2 -48.94 -30.47 16.34
CA GLN A 2 -47.94 -29.98 15.38
C GLN A 2 -48.24 -30.56 14.01
N THR A 3 -48.37 -29.72 13.01
CA THR A 3 -48.61 -30.10 11.61
C THR A 3 -47.33 -30.74 11.03
N PRO A 4 -47.40 -31.93 10.43
CA PRO A 4 -46.26 -32.54 9.79
C PRO A 4 -45.86 -31.76 8.54
N VAL A 5 -44.58 -31.58 8.32
CA VAL A 5 -44.02 -31.01 7.08
C VAL A 5 -44.00 -32.13 6.03
N ILE A 6 -44.80 -31.99 4.99
CA ILE A 6 -44.85 -32.92 3.86
C ILE A 6 -43.88 -32.37 2.78
N VAL A 7 -42.82 -33.09 2.48
CA VAL A 7 -41.96 -32.81 1.32
C VAL A 7 -42.43 -33.69 0.17
N VAL A 8 -43.03 -33.12 -0.86
CA VAL A 8 -43.43 -33.80 -2.09
C VAL A 8 -42.24 -33.80 -3.06
N VAL A 9 -41.70 -34.96 -3.34
CA VAL A 9 -40.70 -35.15 -4.40
C VAL A 9 -41.46 -35.45 -5.70
N PRO A 10 -41.15 -34.77 -6.85
CA PRO A 10 -41.87 -34.98 -8.11
C PRO A 10 -41.62 -36.39 -8.70
N PRO A 11 -42.46 -36.88 -9.61
CA PRO A 11 -42.79 -38.28 -9.75
C PRO A 11 -41.69 -39.11 -10.40
N SER A 12 -41.14 -40.03 -9.64
CA SER A 12 -40.77 -41.35 -10.12
C SER A 12 -42.01 -42.26 -9.94
N GLU A 13 -42.17 -43.30 -10.70
CA GLU A 13 -43.37 -44.15 -10.84
C GLU A 13 -43.96 -44.73 -9.53
N HIS A 14 -43.40 -44.44 -8.37
CA HIS A 14 -43.97 -44.75 -7.05
C HIS A 14 -43.69 -43.59 -6.07
N PRO A 15 -44.72 -42.92 -5.52
CA PRO A 15 -44.54 -41.88 -4.52
C PRO A 15 -44.05 -42.48 -3.20
N VAL A 16 -42.85 -42.09 -2.77
CA VAL A 16 -42.32 -42.44 -1.46
C VAL A 16 -42.70 -41.34 -0.48
N THR A 17 -43.57 -41.64 0.47
CA THR A 17 -43.90 -40.71 1.56
C THR A 17 -42.93 -40.94 2.72
N ILE A 18 -42.04 -39.98 2.96
CA ILE A 18 -41.16 -40.00 4.12
C ILE A 18 -41.88 -39.25 5.26
N ARG A 19 -42.28 -39.94 6.29
CA ARG A 19 -42.71 -39.34 7.56
C ARG A 19 -41.46 -39.05 8.40
N ILE A 20 -41.22 -37.80 8.70
CA ILE A 20 -40.22 -37.42 9.69
C ILE A 20 -40.93 -37.16 11.01
N ASP A 21 -40.88 -38.13 11.91
CA ASP A 21 -41.31 -37.91 13.29
C ASP A 21 -40.30 -37.07 14.03
N CYS A 22 -40.60 -35.80 14.25
CA CYS A 22 -39.88 -34.94 15.15
C CYS A 22 -40.18 -35.30 16.62
N SER A 23 -39.67 -36.44 17.09
CA SER A 23 -39.64 -36.73 18.50
C SER A 23 -38.65 -35.74 19.19
N SER A 24 -38.84 -35.50 20.46
CA SER A 24 -38.13 -34.51 21.32
C SER A 24 -36.58 -34.65 21.40
N SER A 25 -35.99 -35.46 20.54
CA SER A 25 -34.55 -35.70 20.40
C SER A 25 -34.00 -35.26 19.05
N CYS A 26 -34.71 -34.36 18.31
CA CYS A 26 -34.14 -33.81 17.06
C CYS A 26 -32.84 -33.05 17.35
N PRO A 27 -31.70 -33.41 16.73
CA PRO A 27 -30.39 -32.75 16.96
C PRO A 27 -30.35 -31.30 16.47
N LEU A 28 -31.46 -30.77 15.94
CA LEU A 28 -31.61 -29.37 15.52
C LEU A 28 -32.10 -28.44 16.62
N GLN A 29 -32.25 -28.93 17.89
CA GLN A 29 -32.43 -28.02 19.02
C GLN A 29 -31.15 -27.18 19.19
N GLY A 30 -31.29 -25.91 18.93
CA GLY A 30 -30.32 -24.86 18.83
C GLY A 30 -29.08 -25.05 19.71
N LYS A 31 -27.95 -25.38 19.11
CA LYS A 31 -26.67 -25.06 19.76
C LYS A 31 -26.72 -23.58 20.08
N ALA A 32 -26.63 -23.23 21.38
CA ALA A 32 -26.53 -21.85 21.80
C ALA A 32 -25.45 -21.18 20.95
N VAL A 33 -25.78 -20.08 20.32
CA VAL A 33 -24.82 -19.30 19.52
C VAL A 33 -23.69 -18.92 20.47
N PRO A 34 -22.43 -19.32 20.19
CA PRO A 34 -21.32 -18.98 21.08
C PRO A 34 -21.24 -17.46 21.23
N SER A 35 -21.24 -17.00 22.48
CA SER A 35 -21.02 -15.61 22.82
C SER A 35 -19.54 -15.33 22.82
N VAL A 36 -19.10 -14.31 22.11
CA VAL A 36 -17.73 -13.83 22.08
C VAL A 36 -17.71 -12.35 21.74
N THR A 37 -16.96 -11.57 22.52
CA THR A 37 -16.91 -10.13 22.33
C THR A 37 -16.01 -9.73 21.15
N LEU A 38 -16.22 -8.51 20.62
CA LEU A 38 -15.32 -7.96 19.59
C LEU A 38 -13.88 -7.86 20.10
N GLY A 39 -13.68 -7.49 21.38
CA GLY A 39 -12.37 -7.38 22.00
C GLY A 39 -11.64 -8.71 22.04
N GLU A 40 -12.28 -9.77 22.55
CA GLU A 40 -11.72 -11.12 22.61
C GLU A 40 -11.38 -11.67 21.22
N CYS A 41 -12.28 -11.48 20.24
CA CYS A 41 -12.03 -11.87 18.87
C CYS A 41 -10.82 -11.15 18.29
N TYR A 42 -10.72 -9.83 18.51
CA TYR A 42 -9.62 -9.04 17.99
C TYR A 42 -8.28 -9.41 18.61
N GLU A 43 -8.22 -9.57 19.93
CA GLU A 43 -6.99 -10.01 20.62
C GLU A 43 -6.52 -11.38 20.12
N SER A 44 -7.46 -12.34 20.03
CA SER A 44 -7.15 -13.67 19.50
C SER A 44 -6.67 -13.60 18.04
N TYR A 45 -7.33 -12.80 17.21
CA TYR A 45 -6.94 -12.58 15.80
C TYR A 45 -5.53 -12.05 15.66
N VAL A 46 -5.14 -11.05 16.44
CA VAL A 46 -3.82 -10.43 16.33
C VAL A 46 -2.70 -11.25 16.97
N LYS A 47 -3.01 -12.07 17.97
CA LYS A 47 -2.07 -13.05 18.55
C LYS A 47 -1.70 -14.14 17.53
N LEU A 48 -2.68 -14.62 16.77
CA LEU A 48 -2.46 -15.66 15.77
C LEU A 48 -1.79 -15.14 14.49
N ARG A 49 -2.08 -13.91 14.09
CA ARG A 49 -1.58 -13.34 12.82
C ARG A 49 -0.39 -12.41 13.03
N SER A 50 0.74 -12.76 12.41
CA SER A 50 1.91 -11.88 12.32
C SER A 50 1.62 -10.69 11.40
N LEU A 51 0.90 -9.69 11.91
CA LEU A 51 0.61 -8.47 11.17
C LEU A 51 1.82 -7.55 11.14
N ARG A 52 2.08 -6.91 9.98
CA ARG A 52 3.09 -5.85 9.93
C ARG A 52 2.73 -4.71 10.88
N PRO A 53 3.71 -4.04 11.52
CA PRO A 53 3.45 -2.97 12.50
C PRO A 53 2.50 -1.88 11.96
N SER A 54 2.64 -1.48 10.69
CA SER A 54 1.76 -0.49 10.06
C SER A 54 0.32 -1.00 9.88
N THR A 55 0.15 -2.27 9.54
CA THR A 55 -1.18 -2.91 9.44
C THR A 55 -1.81 -3.02 10.82
N ARG A 56 -1.03 -3.47 11.82
CA ARG A 56 -1.48 -3.57 13.21
C ARG A 56 -1.96 -2.21 13.72
N LYS A 57 -1.16 -1.14 13.55
CA LYS A 57 -1.55 0.23 13.93
C LYS A 57 -2.86 0.69 13.28
N GLY A 58 -3.09 0.31 12.01
CA GLY A 58 -4.36 0.60 11.33
C GLY A 58 -5.53 -0.17 11.92
N TYR A 59 -5.35 -1.42 12.27
CA TYR A 59 -6.35 -2.28 12.89
C TYR A 59 -6.66 -1.83 14.32
N ASP A 60 -5.64 -1.55 15.14
CA ASP A 60 -5.79 -1.00 16.49
C ASP A 60 -6.61 0.30 16.47
N ARG A 61 -6.33 1.19 15.51
CA ARG A 61 -7.12 2.42 15.36
C ARG A 61 -8.59 2.13 15.10
N VAL A 62 -8.92 1.14 14.28
CA VAL A 62 -10.31 0.78 14.01
C VAL A 62 -10.96 0.21 15.25
N VAL A 63 -10.38 -0.81 15.85
CA VAL A 63 -11.03 -1.57 16.92
C VAL A 63 -11.00 -0.80 18.24
N LEU A 64 -9.81 -0.29 18.62
CA LEU A 64 -9.64 0.34 19.96
C LEU A 64 -10.06 1.82 20.00
N LYS A 65 -10.20 2.49 18.85
CA LYS A 65 -10.63 3.89 18.80
C LYS A 65 -12.02 4.06 18.22
N TYR A 66 -12.29 3.54 17.03
CA TYR A 66 -13.57 3.77 16.36
C TYR A 66 -14.67 2.81 16.79
N CYS A 67 -14.32 1.61 17.28
CA CYS A 67 -15.27 0.63 17.78
C CYS A 67 -15.05 0.34 19.28
N ALA A 68 -14.52 1.31 20.04
CA ALA A 68 -14.26 1.15 21.46
C ALA A 68 -15.53 0.79 22.25
N ASP A 69 -16.66 1.36 21.88
CA ASP A 69 -17.99 1.09 22.43
C ASP A 69 -18.53 -0.32 22.11
N TRP A 70 -17.86 -1.06 21.24
CA TRP A 70 -18.23 -2.44 20.88
C TRP A 70 -17.29 -3.49 21.47
N LEU A 71 -16.22 -3.11 22.15
CA LEU A 71 -15.22 -4.06 22.64
C LEU A 71 -15.80 -5.14 23.53
N GLU A 72 -16.68 -4.77 24.46
CA GLU A 72 -17.34 -5.68 25.40
C GLU A 72 -18.67 -6.24 24.87
N ARG A 73 -19.06 -5.87 23.66
CA ARG A 73 -20.29 -6.36 23.07
C ARG A 73 -20.08 -7.69 22.36
N ASP A 74 -21.06 -8.56 22.54
CA ASP A 74 -21.11 -9.83 21.82
C ASP A 74 -21.15 -9.59 20.30
N LEU A 75 -20.17 -10.14 19.58
CA LEU A 75 -19.98 -9.88 18.15
C LEU A 75 -21.17 -10.34 17.30
N PRO A 76 -21.80 -11.52 17.53
CA PRO A 76 -23.01 -11.93 16.86
C PRO A 76 -24.21 -10.99 17.06
N SER A 77 -24.28 -10.30 18.20
CA SER A 77 -25.43 -9.43 18.57
C SER A 77 -25.46 -8.10 17.81
N LEU A 78 -24.35 -7.69 17.19
CA LEU A 78 -24.28 -6.44 16.42
C LEU A 78 -25.22 -6.53 15.22
N SER A 79 -26.21 -5.64 15.13
CA SER A 79 -27.16 -5.59 14.01
C SER A 79 -26.52 -5.00 12.75
N ASP A 80 -27.15 -5.25 11.60
CA ASP A 80 -26.70 -4.67 10.31
C ASP A 80 -26.82 -3.14 10.33
N ASP A 81 -27.87 -2.62 10.97
CA ASP A 81 -28.11 -1.18 11.10
C ASP A 81 -27.02 -0.49 11.96
N GLU A 82 -26.59 -1.12 13.05
CA GLU A 82 -25.47 -0.62 13.87
C GLU A 82 -24.18 -0.57 13.07
N ILE A 83 -23.90 -1.58 12.24
CA ILE A 83 -22.73 -1.61 11.36
C ILE A 83 -22.79 -0.46 10.35
N LEU A 84 -23.94 -0.19 9.76
CA LEU A 84 -24.16 0.92 8.83
C LEU A 84 -23.98 2.28 9.51
N LYS A 85 -24.56 2.46 10.71
CA LYS A 85 -24.40 3.69 11.51
C LYS A 85 -22.93 3.91 11.86
N LYS A 86 -22.23 2.89 12.33
CA LYS A 86 -20.79 2.98 12.66
C LYS A 86 -19.94 3.34 11.43
N PHE A 87 -20.27 2.81 10.26
CA PHE A 87 -19.62 3.19 9.01
C PHE A 87 -19.82 4.68 8.72
N ALA A 88 -21.06 5.19 8.86
CA ALA A 88 -21.38 6.59 8.62
C ALA A 88 -20.65 7.51 9.60
N GLU A 89 -20.67 7.20 10.90
CA GLU A 89 -19.93 7.93 11.95
C GLU A 89 -18.44 8.05 11.63
N ILE A 90 -17.79 6.92 11.29
CA ILE A 90 -16.35 6.93 10.96
C ILE A 90 -16.08 7.73 9.68
N ARG A 91 -16.97 7.63 8.68
CA ARG A 91 -16.86 8.37 7.42
C ARG A 91 -16.93 9.88 7.67
N ASP A 92 -17.88 10.32 8.47
CA ASP A 92 -18.12 11.74 8.74
C ASP A 92 -17.02 12.32 9.65
N MET A 93 -16.52 11.53 10.61
CA MET A 93 -15.42 11.93 11.51
C MET A 93 -14.03 11.90 10.85
N SER A 94 -13.75 10.92 10.01
CA SER A 94 -12.37 10.60 9.56
C SER A 94 -12.25 10.30 8.06
N GLY A 95 -13.31 10.45 7.31
CA GLY A 95 -13.36 10.29 5.87
C GLY A 95 -13.56 8.85 5.39
N SER A 96 -13.99 8.74 4.13
CA SER A 96 -14.36 7.46 3.48
C SER A 96 -13.25 6.40 3.50
N ALA A 97 -11.98 6.80 3.46
CA ALA A 97 -10.86 5.85 3.50
C ALA A 97 -10.74 5.12 4.84
N GLN A 98 -11.01 5.81 5.96
CA GLN A 98 -11.00 5.22 7.30
C GLN A 98 -12.23 4.33 7.51
N ALA A 99 -13.41 4.77 7.07
CA ALA A 99 -14.62 3.96 7.09
C ALA A 99 -14.44 2.66 6.26
N ALA A 100 -13.86 2.75 5.07
CA ALA A 100 -13.54 1.58 4.26
C ALA A 100 -12.50 0.65 4.93
N LEU A 101 -11.54 1.20 5.67
CA LEU A 101 -10.63 0.40 6.47
C LEU A 101 -11.36 -0.31 7.59
N ALA A 102 -12.28 0.38 8.30
CA ALA A 102 -13.05 -0.21 9.39
C ALA A 102 -13.85 -1.43 8.93
N ILE A 103 -14.55 -1.35 7.82
CA ILE A 103 -15.28 -2.48 7.26
C ILE A 103 -14.36 -3.65 6.89
N ARG A 104 -13.18 -3.38 6.34
CA ARG A 104 -12.21 -4.44 6.03
C ARG A 104 -11.70 -5.13 7.29
N VAL A 105 -11.47 -4.38 8.37
CA VAL A 105 -11.03 -4.92 9.66
C VAL A 105 -12.15 -5.74 10.29
N LEU A 106 -13.36 -5.20 10.38
CA LEU A 106 -14.52 -5.93 10.91
C LEU A 106 -14.79 -7.21 10.14
N LYS A 107 -14.74 -7.15 8.80
CA LYS A 107 -14.87 -8.36 7.96
C LYS A 107 -13.79 -9.40 8.28
N ALA A 108 -12.53 -8.98 8.48
CA ALA A 108 -11.44 -9.91 8.77
C ALA A 108 -11.59 -10.54 10.17
N VAL A 109 -11.97 -9.74 11.17
CA VAL A 109 -12.22 -10.22 12.54
C VAL A 109 -13.43 -11.14 12.58
N TYR A 110 -14.52 -10.78 11.88
CA TYR A 110 -15.73 -11.59 11.79
C TYR A 110 -15.45 -12.96 11.13
N SER A 111 -14.79 -12.95 9.97
CA SER A 111 -14.43 -14.20 9.28
C SER A 111 -13.53 -15.10 10.12
N TYR A 112 -12.64 -14.51 10.92
CA TYR A 112 -11.82 -15.26 11.87
C TYR A 112 -12.67 -15.84 13.00
N ALA A 113 -13.59 -15.05 13.54
CA ALA A 113 -14.45 -15.47 14.66
C ALA A 113 -15.38 -16.65 14.26
N VAL A 114 -15.90 -16.64 13.03
CA VAL A 114 -16.67 -17.79 12.49
C VAL A 114 -15.86 -19.08 12.57
N VAL A 115 -14.62 -19.05 12.11
CA VAL A 115 -13.75 -20.26 12.11
C VAL A 115 -13.27 -20.63 13.51
N ARG A 116 -12.92 -19.63 14.32
CA ARG A 116 -12.27 -19.87 15.63
C ARG A 116 -13.24 -20.17 16.74
N PHE A 117 -14.40 -19.51 16.75
CA PHE A 117 -15.38 -19.56 17.84
C PHE A 117 -16.71 -20.19 17.42
N GLY A 118 -16.90 -20.51 16.13
CA GLY A 118 -18.13 -21.13 15.63
C GLY A 118 -19.35 -20.22 15.63
N ILE A 119 -19.15 -18.88 15.62
CA ILE A 119 -20.27 -17.94 15.51
C ILE A 119 -20.91 -18.03 14.12
N PRO A 120 -22.20 -17.60 13.96
CA PRO A 120 -22.86 -17.58 12.66
C PRO A 120 -22.11 -16.77 11.60
N GLU A 121 -22.07 -17.25 10.38
CA GLU A 121 -21.45 -16.54 9.26
C GLU A 121 -22.20 -15.24 8.97
N ARG A 122 -21.43 -14.15 8.78
CA ARG A 122 -21.96 -12.85 8.40
C ARG A 122 -21.05 -12.13 7.42
N ASN A 123 -21.62 -11.70 6.31
CA ASN A 123 -20.86 -10.95 5.31
C ASN A 123 -21.03 -9.44 5.51
N VAL A 124 -20.20 -8.86 6.38
CA VAL A 124 -20.18 -7.40 6.66
C VAL A 124 -20.07 -6.55 5.39
N GLY A 125 -19.34 -7.02 4.38
CA GLY A 125 -19.23 -6.30 3.11
C GLY A 125 -20.50 -6.32 2.26
N LYS A 126 -21.35 -7.36 2.39
CA LYS A 126 -22.62 -7.47 1.70
C LYS A 126 -23.64 -6.47 2.26
N ILE A 127 -23.61 -6.21 3.57
CA ILE A 127 -24.48 -5.24 4.25
C ILE A 127 -24.38 -3.86 3.57
N LEU A 128 -23.15 -3.33 3.43
CA LEU A 128 -22.95 -2.02 2.81
C LEU A 128 -23.33 -2.01 1.32
N ARG A 129 -23.08 -3.10 0.60
CA ARG A 129 -23.45 -3.21 -0.81
C ARG A 129 -24.96 -3.17 -0.99
N ILE A 130 -25.73 -3.87 -0.15
CA ILE A 130 -27.21 -3.85 -0.19
C ILE A 130 -27.72 -2.44 0.15
N ALA A 131 -27.08 -1.74 1.08
CA ALA A 131 -27.40 -0.34 1.40
C ALA A 131 -26.94 0.68 0.33
N GLY A 132 -26.43 0.22 -0.82
CA GLY A 132 -25.96 1.11 -1.89
C GLY A 132 -24.66 1.87 -1.57
N ILE A 133 -23.94 1.47 -0.51
CA ILE A 133 -22.74 2.17 -0.07
C ILE A 133 -21.50 1.59 -0.75
N ALA A 134 -20.85 2.38 -1.57
CA ALA A 134 -19.58 2.00 -2.18
C ALA A 134 -18.42 2.11 -1.17
N VAL A 135 -17.79 0.98 -0.88
CA VAL A 135 -16.66 0.89 0.09
C VAL A 135 -15.30 1.07 -0.59
N SER A 136 -15.28 1.17 -1.92
CA SER A 136 -14.03 1.30 -2.68
C SER A 136 -13.43 2.69 -2.51
N PRO A 137 -12.18 2.81 -2.05
CA PRO A 137 -11.52 4.10 -1.98
C PRO A 137 -11.37 4.69 -3.38
N VAL A 138 -11.70 5.97 -3.55
CA VAL A 138 -11.48 6.69 -4.80
C VAL A 138 -10.00 6.64 -5.15
N ARG A 139 -9.68 6.14 -6.34
CA ARG A 139 -8.30 6.02 -6.80
C ARG A 139 -7.74 7.42 -7.08
N LYS A 140 -6.74 7.83 -6.32
CA LYS A 140 -6.05 9.09 -6.58
C LYS A 140 -5.32 9.01 -7.92
N THR A 141 -5.54 10.00 -8.78
CA THR A 141 -4.96 10.08 -10.15
C THR A 141 -3.95 11.20 -10.31
N ARG A 142 -3.72 12.00 -9.25
CA ARG A 142 -2.83 13.16 -9.28
C ARG A 142 -1.40 12.76 -9.66
N ILE A 143 -0.80 13.54 -10.55
CA ILE A 143 0.61 13.53 -10.97
C ILE A 143 1.14 14.97 -10.94
N VAL A 144 2.44 15.16 -10.97
CA VAL A 144 3.04 16.45 -11.35
C VAL A 144 2.96 16.53 -12.87
N LYS A 145 2.20 17.50 -13.39
CA LYS A 145 2.02 17.67 -14.83
C LYS A 145 3.34 18.10 -15.49
N LYS A 146 3.52 17.76 -16.76
CA LYS A 146 4.74 18.15 -17.52
C LYS A 146 4.96 19.67 -17.53
N SER A 147 3.87 20.45 -17.65
CA SER A 147 3.90 21.93 -17.57
C SER A 147 4.44 22.44 -16.24
N ASP A 148 4.27 21.68 -15.18
CA ASP A 148 4.60 22.09 -13.82
C ASP A 148 5.95 21.56 -13.33
N LEU A 149 6.55 20.59 -14.06
CA LEU A 149 7.81 19.97 -13.67
C LEU A 149 8.95 20.97 -13.51
N VAL A 150 9.03 21.98 -14.38
CA VAL A 150 10.06 23.02 -14.28
C VAL A 150 9.93 23.84 -13.00
N LYS A 151 8.70 24.27 -12.66
CA LYS A 151 8.42 25.02 -11.44
C LYS A 151 8.71 24.19 -10.20
N TRP A 152 8.20 22.94 -10.20
CA TRP A 152 8.41 21.98 -9.14
C TRP A 152 9.91 21.72 -8.92
N TYR A 153 10.66 21.45 -10.00
CA TYR A 153 12.08 21.17 -9.90
C TYR A 153 12.87 22.36 -9.37
N LYS A 154 12.60 23.58 -9.83
CA LYS A 154 13.25 24.78 -9.32
C LYS A 154 13.07 24.93 -7.81
N ALA A 155 11.84 24.73 -7.31
CA ALA A 155 11.56 24.78 -5.87
C ALA A 155 12.20 23.62 -5.10
N VAL A 156 12.35 22.46 -5.70
CA VAL A 156 13.09 21.34 -5.08
C VAL A 156 14.59 21.61 -5.09
N ALA A 157 15.14 22.14 -6.18
CA ALA A 157 16.57 22.44 -6.30
C ALA A 157 17.02 23.58 -5.37
N SER A 158 16.12 24.51 -5.00
CA SER A 158 16.41 25.60 -4.04
C SER A 158 16.61 25.11 -2.60
N LEU A 159 16.25 23.86 -2.29
CA LEU A 159 16.40 23.26 -0.95
C LEU A 159 17.87 22.96 -0.61
N ASN A 160 18.65 23.97 -0.27
CA ASN A 160 20.10 23.88 -0.03
C ASN A 160 20.50 24.20 1.41
N GLY A 161 19.66 24.86 2.19
CA GLY A 161 20.02 25.44 3.48
C GLY A 161 20.32 24.38 4.54
N SER A 162 19.30 23.80 5.14
CA SER A 162 19.46 22.83 6.22
C SER A 162 19.72 21.41 5.72
N ARG A 163 20.26 20.56 6.60
CA ARG A 163 20.38 19.11 6.34
C ARG A 163 19.02 18.48 6.02
N ALA A 164 17.95 18.93 6.69
CA ALA A 164 16.60 18.43 6.45
C ALA A 164 16.12 18.77 5.04
N GLU A 165 16.37 19.98 4.57
CA GLU A 165 16.03 20.42 3.21
C GLU A 165 16.78 19.60 2.15
N ARG A 166 18.11 19.50 2.27
CA ARG A 166 18.92 18.70 1.33
C ARG A 166 18.48 17.23 1.34
N THR A 167 18.15 16.68 2.52
CA THR A 167 17.63 15.31 2.63
C THR A 167 16.29 15.15 1.92
N ALA A 168 15.36 16.07 2.11
CA ALA A 168 14.05 16.03 1.45
C ALA A 168 14.17 16.22 -0.07
N ARG A 169 15.02 17.17 -0.51
CA ARG A 169 15.36 17.37 -1.93
C ARG A 169 15.76 16.04 -2.58
N ASP A 170 16.75 15.39 -2.00
CA ASP A 170 17.31 14.16 -2.55
C ASP A 170 16.27 13.03 -2.56
N ILE A 171 15.43 12.92 -1.52
CA ILE A 171 14.31 11.96 -1.48
C ILE A 171 13.31 12.24 -2.60
N PHE A 172 12.96 13.49 -2.87
CA PHE A 172 12.03 13.84 -3.96
C PHE A 172 12.62 13.46 -5.32
N LEU A 173 13.92 13.74 -5.53
CA LEU A 173 14.60 13.37 -6.77
C LEU A 173 14.69 11.85 -6.94
N VAL A 174 15.07 11.11 -5.89
CA VAL A 174 15.07 9.63 -5.95
C VAL A 174 13.66 9.10 -6.27
N ALA A 175 12.60 9.68 -5.68
CA ALA A 175 11.23 9.27 -5.97
C ALA A 175 10.86 9.50 -7.44
N LEU A 176 11.22 10.67 -8.00
CA LEU A 176 10.93 11.01 -9.39
C LEU A 176 11.73 10.16 -10.39
N PHE A 177 13.00 9.87 -10.10
CA PHE A 177 13.88 9.13 -11.02
C PHE A 177 13.79 7.61 -10.92
N THR A 178 13.19 7.05 -9.84
CA THR A 178 13.06 5.59 -9.67
C THR A 178 11.63 5.09 -9.64
N GLY A 179 10.70 5.94 -9.23
CA GLY A 179 9.34 5.52 -8.93
C GLY A 179 9.22 4.63 -7.68
N LEU A 180 10.22 4.54 -6.81
CA LEU A 180 10.18 3.79 -5.55
C LEU A 180 9.11 4.34 -4.59
N ARG A 181 8.67 3.52 -3.63
CA ARG A 181 7.71 3.95 -2.60
C ARG A 181 8.40 4.77 -1.51
N LYS A 182 7.65 5.70 -0.85
CA LYS A 182 8.16 6.57 0.23
C LYS A 182 9.00 5.79 1.24
N THR A 183 8.48 4.70 1.76
CA THR A 183 9.18 3.88 2.76
C THR A 183 10.41 3.18 2.22
N GLU A 184 10.38 2.73 0.97
CA GLU A 184 11.52 2.09 0.30
C GLU A 184 12.69 3.08 0.16
N ILE A 185 12.40 4.33 -0.21
CA ILE A 185 13.42 5.38 -0.34
C ILE A 185 13.98 5.77 1.03
N MET A 186 13.08 6.11 1.97
CA MET A 186 13.50 6.64 3.27
C MET A 186 14.34 5.65 4.08
N SER A 187 14.08 4.33 3.95
CA SER A 187 14.78 3.29 4.67
C SER A 187 16.06 2.79 4.00
N LEU A 188 16.46 3.34 2.85
CA LEU A 188 17.68 2.93 2.15
C LEU A 188 18.92 3.02 3.04
N LYS A 189 19.73 1.98 2.97
CA LYS A 189 21.04 1.91 3.61
C LYS A 189 22.14 1.99 2.54
N TRP A 190 23.34 2.37 2.94
CA TRP A 190 24.48 2.38 2.01
C TRP A 190 24.87 0.99 1.52
N THR A 191 24.58 -0.06 2.29
CA THR A 191 24.70 -1.46 1.87
C THR A 191 23.72 -1.88 0.77
N ASP A 192 22.70 -1.05 0.52
CA ASP A 192 21.69 -1.30 -0.53
C ASP A 192 22.08 -0.62 -1.86
N ILE A 193 23.15 0.17 -1.86
CA ILE A 193 23.64 0.90 -3.05
C ILE A 193 25.02 0.37 -3.41
N ASP A 194 25.10 -0.35 -4.53
CA ASP A 194 26.37 -0.78 -5.08
C ASP A 194 26.80 0.21 -6.19
N LEU A 195 27.81 1.02 -5.88
CA LEU A 195 28.35 2.01 -6.81
C LEU A 195 29.25 1.38 -7.88
N ARG A 196 29.67 0.12 -7.74
CA ARG A 196 30.48 -0.59 -8.74
C ARG A 196 29.59 -1.20 -9.81
N SER A 197 28.57 -1.96 -9.40
CA SER A 197 27.58 -2.53 -10.32
C SER A 197 26.50 -1.51 -10.73
N ILE A 198 26.53 -0.30 -10.15
CA ILE A 198 25.59 0.79 -10.40
C ILE A 198 24.14 0.29 -10.21
N THR A 199 23.88 -0.25 -9.02
CA THR A 199 22.56 -0.81 -8.64
C THR A 199 22.11 -0.30 -7.28
N LEU A 200 20.81 -0.35 -7.08
CA LEU A 200 20.08 0.03 -5.87
C LEU A 200 19.10 -1.10 -5.53
N THR A 201 19.12 -1.58 -4.29
CA THR A 201 18.20 -2.64 -3.82
C THR A 201 17.28 -2.11 -2.73
N ALA A 202 15.98 -1.98 -3.03
CA ALA A 202 14.96 -1.72 -2.01
C ALA A 202 14.60 -3.03 -1.30
N ARG A 203 14.99 -3.13 -0.01
CA ARG A 203 14.77 -4.35 0.77
C ARG A 203 13.42 -4.38 1.44
N ASN A 204 12.96 -5.60 1.76
CA ASN A 204 11.71 -5.84 2.51
C ASN A 204 10.53 -5.01 1.99
N THR A 205 10.37 -4.97 0.68
CA THR A 205 9.31 -4.17 0.04
C THR A 205 7.91 -4.63 0.46
N LYS A 206 6.87 -3.87 0.12
CA LYS A 206 5.48 -4.24 0.40
C LYS A 206 5.11 -5.64 -0.13
N ASN A 207 5.84 -6.13 -1.13
CA ASN A 207 5.61 -7.43 -1.75
C ASN A 207 6.41 -8.57 -1.12
N HIS A 208 7.11 -8.35 0.00
CA HIS A 208 8.00 -9.32 0.69
C HIS A 208 9.15 -9.85 -0.19
N ARG A 209 9.60 -9.07 -1.16
CA ARG A 209 10.74 -9.38 -2.03
C ARG A 209 11.64 -8.18 -2.11
N ASP A 210 12.94 -8.42 -2.16
CA ASP A 210 13.90 -7.39 -2.48
C ASP A 210 13.69 -6.96 -3.94
N HIS A 211 13.93 -5.67 -4.19
CA HIS A 211 13.72 -5.07 -5.50
C HIS A 211 14.97 -4.31 -5.92
N THR A 212 15.71 -4.88 -6.86
CA THR A 212 16.94 -4.28 -7.36
C THR A 212 16.66 -3.54 -8.67
N LEU A 213 17.13 -2.30 -8.73
CA LEU A 213 17.06 -1.41 -9.88
C LEU A 213 18.46 -0.98 -10.30
N PRO A 214 18.73 -0.74 -11.60
CA PRO A 214 19.91 0.00 -12.00
C PRO A 214 19.80 1.45 -11.51
N VAL A 215 20.93 2.11 -11.32
CA VAL A 215 21.02 3.54 -10.96
C VAL A 215 21.31 4.33 -12.24
N SER A 216 20.47 5.34 -12.54
CA SER A 216 20.69 6.25 -13.66
C SER A 216 21.75 7.30 -13.34
N ASP A 217 22.33 7.94 -14.36
CA ASP A 217 23.40 8.94 -14.20
C ASP A 217 23.07 10.06 -13.21
N PRO A 218 21.87 10.71 -13.26
CA PRO A 218 21.53 11.74 -12.28
C PRO A 218 21.48 11.20 -10.85
N LEU A 219 21.02 9.97 -10.65
CA LEU A 219 21.01 9.35 -9.33
C LEU A 219 22.40 8.92 -8.86
N LEU A 220 23.25 8.50 -9.77
CA LEU A 220 24.64 8.16 -9.44
C LEU A 220 25.38 9.41 -8.93
N ARG A 221 25.22 10.55 -9.59
CA ARG A 221 25.75 11.85 -9.13
C ARG A 221 25.19 12.21 -7.75
N LEU A 222 23.88 12.09 -7.57
CA LEU A 222 23.21 12.36 -6.29
C LEU A 222 23.76 11.46 -5.17
N PHE A 223 23.85 10.15 -5.38
CA PHE A 223 24.35 9.24 -4.34
C PHE A 223 25.83 9.46 -4.00
N ARG A 224 26.66 9.78 -4.99
CA ARG A 224 28.07 10.15 -4.74
C ARG A 224 28.19 11.40 -3.86
N ALA A 225 27.43 12.45 -4.17
CA ALA A 225 27.36 13.67 -3.36
C ALA A 225 26.82 13.38 -1.96
N ARG A 226 25.73 12.63 -1.88
CA ARG A 226 25.07 12.25 -0.62
C ARG A 226 25.97 11.41 0.30
N LYS A 227 26.83 10.54 -0.26
CA LYS A 227 27.76 9.73 0.52
C LYS A 227 28.74 10.60 1.32
N LYS A 228 29.18 11.72 0.74
CA LYS A 228 30.04 12.71 1.43
C LYS A 228 29.30 13.40 2.59
N GLU A 229 27.99 13.70 2.43
CA GLU A 229 27.18 14.37 3.45
C GLU A 229 26.70 13.45 4.59
N SER A 230 26.44 12.17 4.29
CA SER A 230 25.91 11.23 5.28
C SER A 230 26.95 10.77 6.30
N GLY A 231 28.25 10.97 6.02
CA GLY A 231 29.34 10.53 6.89
C GLY A 231 29.30 9.03 7.17
N GLU A 232 29.43 8.65 8.42
CA GLU A 232 29.41 7.26 8.89
C GLU A 232 28.02 6.65 9.06
N SER A 233 26.95 7.41 8.74
CA SER A 233 25.59 6.89 8.87
C SER A 233 25.38 5.63 8.03
N VAL A 234 24.74 4.63 8.62
CA VAL A 234 24.32 3.42 7.92
C VAL A 234 23.24 3.76 6.86
N HIS A 235 22.42 4.78 7.12
CA HIS A 235 21.32 5.18 6.25
C HIS A 235 21.74 6.23 5.22
N VAL A 236 21.23 6.11 4.00
CA VAL A 236 21.39 7.12 2.94
C VAL A 236 20.69 8.42 3.34
N PHE A 237 19.56 8.31 4.01
CA PHE A 237 18.74 9.42 4.48
C PHE A 237 18.57 9.34 6.00
N PRO A 238 19.62 9.68 6.78
CA PRO A 238 19.55 9.59 8.23
C PRO A 238 18.58 10.62 8.82
N GLY A 239 17.84 10.20 9.84
CA GLY A 239 16.97 11.04 10.62
C GLY A 239 17.72 11.94 11.60
N LYS A 240 16.98 12.67 12.41
CA LYS A 240 17.52 13.53 13.46
C LYS A 240 18.35 12.68 14.45
N GLY A 241 19.59 13.09 14.69
CA GLY A 241 20.51 12.33 15.55
C GLY A 241 21.22 11.15 14.88
N GLY A 242 20.98 10.84 13.60
CA GLY A 242 21.77 9.87 12.82
C GLY A 242 21.54 8.39 13.10
N ARG A 243 20.78 8.02 14.15
CA ARG A 243 20.60 6.62 14.60
C ARG A 243 19.65 5.80 13.75
N ASP A 244 18.69 6.44 13.10
CA ASP A 244 17.65 5.81 12.27
C ASP A 244 17.49 6.62 10.97
N HIS A 245 16.65 6.14 10.05
CA HIS A 245 16.33 6.86 8.83
C HIS A 245 15.29 7.98 9.09
N VAL A 246 15.24 8.96 8.17
CA VAL A 246 14.22 10.00 8.19
C VAL A 246 12.81 9.38 8.07
N ARG A 247 11.87 9.84 8.89
CA ARG A 247 10.50 9.31 8.92
C ARG A 247 9.49 10.24 8.29
N ASP A 248 9.77 11.53 8.34
CA ASP A 248 8.89 12.56 7.81
C ASP A 248 9.65 13.69 7.16
N ILE A 249 9.07 14.21 6.06
CA ILE A 249 9.56 15.35 5.28
C ILE A 249 8.39 16.24 4.83
N ASP A 250 7.21 16.09 5.46
CA ASP A 250 6.01 16.77 4.99
C ASP A 250 6.10 18.28 5.17
N ASP A 251 6.79 18.80 6.20
CA ASP A 251 7.01 20.24 6.36
C ASP A 251 7.80 20.84 5.18
N VAL A 252 8.87 20.15 4.76
CA VAL A 252 9.67 20.58 3.62
C VAL A 252 8.87 20.44 2.31
N ARG A 253 8.08 19.38 2.19
CA ARG A 253 7.17 19.19 1.04
C ARG A 253 6.17 20.33 0.93
N LEU A 254 5.55 20.76 2.03
CA LEU A 254 4.60 21.87 2.05
C LEU A 254 5.25 23.20 1.63
N ARG A 255 6.53 23.41 1.98
CA ARG A 255 7.30 24.57 1.50
C ARG A 255 7.49 24.52 -0.02
N VAL A 256 7.86 23.36 -0.59
CA VAL A 256 7.95 23.19 -2.04
C VAL A 256 6.60 23.46 -2.71
N VAL A 257 5.50 22.97 -2.13
CA VAL A 257 4.14 23.26 -2.64
C VAL A 257 3.86 24.77 -2.62
N LYS A 258 4.17 25.45 -1.52
CA LYS A 258 3.97 26.90 -1.38
C LYS A 258 4.79 27.69 -2.41
N GLU A 259 6.04 27.33 -2.62
CA GLU A 259 6.96 28.01 -3.52
C GLU A 259 6.64 27.75 -5.00
N SER A 260 6.34 26.51 -5.36
CA SER A 260 6.10 26.11 -6.75
C SER A 260 4.63 26.30 -7.19
N GLY A 261 3.68 26.35 -6.27
CA GLY A 261 2.25 26.24 -6.55
C GLY A 261 1.81 24.84 -7.01
N VAL A 262 2.68 23.82 -6.88
CA VAL A 262 2.42 22.48 -7.39
C VAL A 262 2.15 21.51 -6.24
N GLU A 263 0.91 21.06 -6.13
CA GLU A 263 0.49 20.05 -5.17
C GLU A 263 1.04 18.67 -5.53
N PHE A 264 1.76 18.02 -4.62
CA PHE A 264 2.29 16.68 -4.81
C PHE A 264 2.48 15.91 -3.50
N THR A 265 2.60 14.60 -3.64
CA THR A 265 3.12 13.67 -2.63
C THR A 265 4.22 12.83 -3.25
N ILE A 266 5.02 12.13 -2.45
CA ILE A 266 6.01 11.16 -2.98
C ILE A 266 5.34 10.10 -3.87
N HIS A 267 4.10 9.71 -3.54
CA HIS A 267 3.38 8.75 -4.38
C HIS A 267 2.94 9.34 -5.73
N ASP A 268 2.70 10.66 -5.79
CA ASP A 268 2.40 11.35 -7.04
C ASP A 268 3.64 11.45 -7.92
N LEU A 269 4.86 11.61 -7.35
CA LEU A 269 6.12 11.54 -8.09
C LEU A 269 6.33 10.15 -8.72
N ARG A 270 6.00 9.09 -7.99
CA ARG A 270 5.99 7.73 -8.55
C ARG A 270 5.00 7.56 -9.70
N ARG A 271 3.80 8.17 -9.61
CA ARG A 271 2.85 8.18 -10.72
C ARG A 271 3.36 9.00 -11.90
N THR A 272 4.02 10.13 -11.63
CA THR A 272 4.66 10.96 -12.66
C THR A 272 5.72 10.17 -13.41
N PHE A 273 6.63 9.47 -12.70
CA PHE A 273 7.60 8.54 -13.31
C PHE A 273 6.90 7.50 -14.21
N ALA A 274 5.87 6.85 -13.69
CA ALA A 274 5.14 5.82 -14.43
C ALA A 274 4.45 6.37 -15.68
N THR A 275 3.87 7.57 -15.60
CA THR A 275 3.21 8.25 -16.72
C THR A 275 4.23 8.63 -17.79
N ILE A 276 5.36 9.23 -17.42
CA ILE A 276 6.44 9.59 -18.36
C ILE A 276 6.96 8.33 -19.05
N ALA A 277 7.22 7.25 -18.30
CA ALA A 277 7.68 5.99 -18.86
C ALA A 277 6.68 5.38 -19.87
N ALA A 278 5.39 5.39 -19.53
CA ALA A 278 4.34 4.89 -20.41
C ALA A 278 4.22 5.72 -21.71
N GLU A 279 4.28 7.05 -21.60
CA GLU A 279 4.26 7.96 -22.77
C GLU A 279 5.47 7.81 -23.67
N MET A 280 6.61 7.37 -23.13
CA MET A 280 7.81 7.04 -23.90
C MET A 280 7.72 5.67 -24.59
N GLY A 281 6.61 4.95 -24.44
CA GLY A 281 6.43 3.62 -25.03
C GLY A 281 7.20 2.51 -24.29
N VAL A 282 7.56 2.71 -23.01
CA VAL A 282 8.19 1.63 -22.23
C VAL A 282 7.20 0.48 -22.08
N PRO A 283 7.58 -0.75 -22.49
CA PRO A 283 6.68 -1.90 -22.43
C PRO A 283 6.11 -2.11 -21.03
N ALA A 284 4.81 -2.45 -20.95
CA ALA A 284 4.08 -2.56 -19.69
C ALA A 284 4.76 -3.54 -18.70
N TYR A 285 5.34 -4.64 -19.17
CA TYR A 285 6.04 -5.60 -18.32
C TYR A 285 7.33 -5.00 -17.71
N LEU A 286 8.09 -4.19 -18.45
CA LEU A 286 9.26 -3.49 -17.91
C LEU A 286 8.84 -2.43 -16.89
N LEU A 287 7.77 -1.68 -17.17
CA LEU A 287 7.23 -0.69 -16.24
C LEU A 287 6.75 -1.34 -14.94
N LYS A 288 6.04 -2.47 -15.02
CA LYS A 288 5.65 -3.26 -13.83
C LYS A 288 6.88 -3.67 -13.01
N LYS A 289 7.96 -4.11 -13.69
CA LYS A 289 9.22 -4.49 -13.03
C LYS A 289 9.91 -3.29 -12.40
N LEU A 290 10.06 -2.16 -13.11
CA LEU A 290 10.60 -0.93 -12.55
C LEU A 290 9.86 -0.49 -11.28
N LEU A 291 8.54 -0.65 -11.26
CA LEU A 291 7.70 -0.26 -10.14
C LEU A 291 7.52 -1.34 -9.06
N ASN A 292 8.11 -2.52 -9.19
CA ASN A 292 7.85 -3.65 -8.29
C ASN A 292 6.35 -3.90 -8.07
N HIS A 293 5.58 -3.92 -9.16
CA HIS A 293 4.17 -4.31 -9.11
C HIS A 293 4.06 -5.84 -9.16
N LYS A 294 3.18 -6.41 -8.33
CA LYS A 294 2.80 -7.82 -8.51
C LYS A 294 2.05 -7.95 -9.82
N SER A 295 2.49 -8.86 -10.64
CA SER A 295 1.78 -9.30 -11.83
C SER A 295 1.04 -10.59 -11.51
N GLY A 296 -0.19 -10.70 -12.00
CA GLY A 296 -0.94 -11.96 -12.02
C GLY A 296 -0.77 -12.70 -13.35
N ASP A 297 0.14 -12.24 -14.20
CA ASP A 297 0.34 -12.78 -15.54
C ASP A 297 1.29 -13.99 -15.50
N VAL A 298 0.79 -15.15 -15.95
CA VAL A 298 1.55 -16.41 -15.99
C VAL A 298 2.79 -16.27 -16.88
N THR A 299 2.71 -15.47 -17.95
CA THR A 299 3.80 -15.23 -18.89
C THR A 299 5.02 -14.55 -18.26
N GLU A 300 4.81 -13.73 -17.22
CA GLU A 300 5.93 -13.09 -16.50
C GLU A 300 6.80 -14.07 -15.70
N GLY A 301 6.30 -15.26 -15.38
CA GLY A 301 7.06 -16.34 -14.72
C GLY A 301 8.17 -16.91 -15.60
N TYR A 302 8.01 -16.84 -16.92
CA TYR A 302 8.99 -17.36 -17.87
C TYR A 302 10.08 -16.35 -18.26
N VAL A 303 9.88 -15.06 -18.01
CA VAL A 303 10.87 -14.03 -18.32
C VAL A 303 11.80 -13.82 -17.13
N ILE A 304 12.93 -14.51 -17.12
CA ILE A 304 14.02 -14.24 -16.15
C ILE A 304 14.59 -12.87 -16.50
N SER A 305 14.14 -11.84 -15.80
CA SER A 305 14.65 -10.50 -16.03
C SER A 305 15.80 -10.21 -15.07
N THR A 306 16.96 -10.03 -15.66
CA THR A 306 18.12 -9.46 -14.99
C THR A 306 17.94 -7.95 -14.80
N VAL A 307 18.67 -7.36 -13.87
CA VAL A 307 18.70 -5.89 -13.67
C VAL A 307 19.13 -5.18 -14.95
N GLU A 308 19.91 -5.86 -15.78
CA GLU A 308 20.48 -5.32 -17.02
C GLU A 308 19.41 -4.89 -18.05
N ILE A 309 18.30 -5.62 -18.16
CA ILE A 309 17.23 -5.24 -19.12
C ILE A 309 16.54 -3.92 -18.71
N LEU A 310 16.62 -3.53 -17.43
CA LEU A 310 16.04 -2.30 -16.91
C LEU A 310 16.97 -1.09 -17.08
N ARG A 311 18.26 -1.30 -17.33
CA ARG A 311 19.28 -0.23 -17.38
C ARG A 311 18.99 0.78 -18.49
N LYS A 312 18.87 0.32 -19.73
CA LYS A 312 18.56 1.19 -20.87
C LYS A 312 17.22 1.93 -20.75
N PRO A 313 16.09 1.25 -20.42
CA PRO A 313 14.82 1.94 -20.18
C PRO A 313 14.90 3.00 -19.07
N LEU A 314 15.49 2.67 -17.91
CA LEU A 314 15.57 3.60 -16.79
C LEU A 314 16.43 4.83 -17.13
N GLN A 315 17.55 4.63 -17.82
CA GLN A 315 18.39 5.73 -18.28
C GLN A 315 17.67 6.65 -19.27
N LYS A 316 16.90 6.09 -20.21
CA LYS A 316 16.07 6.88 -21.15
C LYS A 316 15.01 7.70 -20.40
N ILE A 317 14.32 7.08 -19.44
CA ILE A 317 13.32 7.78 -18.59
C ILE A 317 14.00 8.92 -17.82
N ALA A 318 15.16 8.65 -17.21
CA ALA A 318 15.90 9.67 -16.44
C ALA A 318 16.28 10.87 -17.32
N ARG A 319 16.82 10.65 -18.52
CA ARG A 319 17.12 11.72 -19.48
C ARG A 319 15.86 12.51 -19.85
N ARG A 320 14.75 11.84 -20.11
CA ARG A 320 13.48 12.51 -20.40
C ARG A 320 13.00 13.38 -19.24
N ILE A 321 13.15 12.92 -18.00
CA ILE A 321 12.83 13.71 -16.81
C ILE A 321 13.75 14.95 -16.71
N GLU A 322 15.05 14.80 -16.94
CA GLU A 322 15.99 15.93 -16.98
C GLU A 322 15.55 16.97 -18.02
N ASP A 323 15.22 16.54 -19.23
CA ASP A 323 14.73 17.43 -20.29
C ASP A 323 13.44 18.16 -19.89
N LEU A 324 12.47 17.44 -19.31
CA LEU A 324 11.22 18.03 -18.84
C LEU A 324 11.40 19.02 -17.68
N CYS A 325 12.38 18.78 -16.83
CA CYS A 325 12.74 19.68 -15.73
C CYS A 325 13.67 20.81 -16.17
N ARG A 326 14.19 20.79 -17.40
CA ARG A 326 15.22 21.69 -17.94
C ARG A 326 16.48 21.70 -17.07
N ILE A 327 16.91 20.52 -16.67
CA ILE A 327 18.17 20.32 -15.93
C ILE A 327 19.31 20.38 -16.93
N ASN A 328 20.24 21.33 -16.77
CA ASN A 328 21.45 21.36 -17.58
C ASN A 328 22.31 20.13 -17.23
N ARG A 329 22.63 19.35 -18.24
CA ARG A 329 23.59 18.26 -18.11
C ARG A 329 24.97 18.92 -18.21
N GLU A 330 25.79 18.84 -17.17
CA GLU A 330 27.21 19.08 -17.32
C GLU A 330 27.72 18.01 -18.28
N GLU A 331 28.42 18.44 -19.34
CA GLU A 331 29.07 17.51 -20.28
C GLU A 331 30.05 16.68 -19.47
N GLU A 332 29.81 15.36 -19.37
CA GLU A 332 30.81 14.44 -18.82
C GLU A 332 32.06 14.53 -19.73
N PRO A 333 33.25 14.77 -19.19
CA PRO A 333 34.48 14.66 -19.99
C PRO A 333 34.52 13.23 -20.55
N ASP A 334 34.62 13.15 -21.85
CA ASP A 334 34.60 11.95 -22.69
C ASP A 334 35.75 11.00 -22.24
N GLN A 335 35.42 10.00 -21.39
CA GLN A 335 36.34 8.94 -21.00
C GLN A 335 36.51 7.87 -22.10
N LYS A 336 36.27 8.24 -23.34
CA LYS A 336 36.59 7.40 -24.49
C LYS A 336 37.68 8.02 -25.35
N LYS A 337 38.88 8.12 -24.83
CA LYS A 337 40.11 8.18 -25.65
C LYS A 337 41.31 7.83 -24.76
N SER A 338 41.48 6.56 -24.49
CA SER A 338 42.79 5.92 -24.29
C SER A 338 42.59 4.42 -24.22
N ALA A 339 42.62 3.80 -25.37
CA ALA A 339 42.94 2.40 -25.55
C ALA A 339 44.31 2.32 -26.16
#